data_74d569e2b6102a99a8aa2ece65bc7ab9
#
_entry.id   74d569e2b6102a99a8aa2ece65bc7ab9
#
_cell.length_a   1.000
_cell.length_b   1.000
_cell.length_c   1.000
_cell.angle_alpha   90.00
_cell.angle_beta   90.00
_cell.angle_gamma   90.00
#
_symmetry.space_group_name_H-M   'P 1'
#
loop_
_entity.id
_entity.type
_entity.pdbx_description
1 polymer ?
#
loop_
_entity_poly.entity_id
_entity_poly.type
_entity_poly.pdbx_seq_one_letter_code
_entity_poly.pdbx_strand_id
1 'polypeptide(L)'
;MIQFPESSRFHVIDESKIYPRFGHLTPRPVYVYLPEAAEEDHRRRFPVLYCQDGQNIWDDPHCCYGHGGWFLNQIADQLTREGKMEPIILVGIPNTHARYREYTPVKSYDDILSHPYANYLVDVVKRHVDRRFPTKKDRKHTALMGSSLGGLVALWMAHKLPETFSKVACLSGAFQVRDRQKKSFVEFVRERQQQDLRIYLDCGTIRDGHRTSRQVHEAYLSRGWCERGDVMYFEDKGGEHNERCWRERAWRALVFLFGGREARE
;
A
#
# COMPACT_ATOMS: atom_id res chain seq x y z
N MET A 1 18.36 -2.94 -13.70
CA MET A 1 17.32 -3.96 -13.97
C MET A 1 17.19 -4.75 -12.68
N ILE A 2 16.02 -4.78 -12.07
CA ILE A 2 15.79 -5.55 -10.86
C ILE A 2 16.00 -7.01 -11.23
N GLN A 3 16.95 -7.68 -10.58
CA GLN A 3 17.12 -9.14 -10.74
C GLN A 3 16.09 -9.81 -9.83
N PHE A 4 15.12 -10.48 -10.44
CA PHE A 4 14.16 -11.29 -9.71
C PHE A 4 14.65 -12.73 -9.65
N PRO A 5 14.44 -13.45 -8.55
CA PRO A 5 14.68 -14.87 -8.52
C PRO A 5 13.83 -15.55 -9.59
N GLU A 6 14.39 -16.49 -10.33
CA GLU A 6 13.64 -17.38 -11.20
C GLU A 6 12.70 -18.23 -10.34
N SER A 7 11.47 -17.78 -10.20
CA SER A 7 10.43 -18.43 -9.40
C SER A 7 9.14 -18.45 -10.19
N SER A 8 8.47 -19.60 -10.22
CA SER A 8 7.11 -19.76 -10.79
C SER A 8 6.09 -18.82 -10.18
N ARG A 9 6.37 -18.28 -9.00
CA ARG A 9 5.49 -17.38 -8.25
C ARG A 9 5.69 -15.90 -8.56
N PHE A 10 6.78 -15.54 -9.27
CA PHE A 10 7.09 -14.14 -9.60
C PHE A 10 6.77 -13.86 -11.07
N HIS A 11 5.93 -12.88 -11.33
CA HIS A 11 5.49 -12.51 -12.67
C HIS A 11 5.72 -11.02 -12.93
N VAL A 12 6.19 -10.72 -14.14
CA VAL A 12 6.28 -9.35 -14.65
C VAL A 12 5.17 -9.15 -15.69
N ILE A 13 4.31 -8.19 -15.46
CA ILE A 13 3.36 -7.72 -16.46
C ILE A 13 4.04 -6.60 -17.23
N ASP A 14 4.31 -6.87 -18.50
CA ASP A 14 4.91 -5.89 -19.40
C ASP A 14 4.01 -4.66 -19.57
N GLU A 15 4.63 -3.48 -19.68
CA GLU A 15 3.93 -2.21 -19.80
C GLU A 15 2.97 -2.13 -20.99
N SER A 16 3.26 -2.85 -22.09
CA SER A 16 2.38 -2.90 -23.26
C SER A 16 1.02 -3.57 -22.97
N LYS A 17 0.96 -4.45 -21.95
CA LYS A 17 -0.28 -5.13 -21.52
C LYS A 17 -1.15 -4.27 -20.61
N ILE A 18 -0.55 -3.30 -19.96
CA ILE A 18 -1.17 -2.43 -18.95
C ILE A 18 -0.89 -0.96 -19.25
N TYR A 19 -0.85 -0.60 -20.55
CA TYR A 19 -0.57 0.77 -20.97
C TYR A 19 -1.57 1.75 -20.36
N PRO A 20 -1.10 2.84 -19.73
CA PRO A 20 -1.99 3.83 -19.13
C PRO A 20 -2.76 4.59 -20.23
N ARG A 21 -4.09 4.48 -20.17
CA ARG A 21 -4.99 5.21 -21.09
C ARG A 21 -5.39 6.57 -20.56
N PHE A 22 -4.90 6.93 -19.36
CA PHE A 22 -5.31 8.12 -18.62
C PHE A 22 -4.16 9.12 -18.57
N GLY A 23 -4.36 10.26 -19.22
CA GLY A 23 -3.46 11.41 -19.14
C GLY A 23 -2.03 11.10 -19.60
N HIS A 24 -1.08 11.81 -19.02
CA HIS A 24 0.35 11.73 -19.37
C HIS A 24 1.13 10.82 -18.39
N LEU A 25 0.54 9.68 -18.00
CA LEU A 25 1.24 8.72 -17.17
C LEU A 25 2.33 8.01 -17.95
N THR A 26 3.49 7.89 -17.36
CA THR A 26 4.58 7.10 -17.92
C THR A 26 4.26 5.61 -17.84
N PRO A 27 4.37 4.86 -18.94
CA PRO A 27 4.26 3.41 -18.95
C PRO A 27 5.27 2.78 -17.96
N ARG A 28 4.88 1.69 -17.33
CA ARG A 28 5.71 0.96 -16.36
C ARG A 28 5.30 -0.50 -16.28
N PRO A 29 6.24 -1.44 -16.07
CA PRO A 29 5.89 -2.81 -15.75
C PRO A 29 5.19 -2.87 -14.38
N VAL A 30 4.48 -3.97 -14.11
CA VAL A 30 3.92 -4.26 -12.80
C VAL A 30 4.38 -5.66 -12.38
N TYR A 31 4.75 -5.79 -11.13
CA TYR A 31 5.29 -7.02 -10.57
C TYR A 31 4.22 -7.72 -9.72
N VAL A 32 4.05 -9.02 -9.92
CA VAL A 32 3.07 -9.82 -9.19
C VAL A 32 3.78 -11.00 -8.54
N TYR A 33 3.55 -11.19 -7.26
CA TYR A 33 4.05 -12.32 -6.49
C TYR A 33 2.89 -13.15 -5.94
N LEU A 34 2.91 -14.45 -6.22
CA LEU A 34 1.91 -15.39 -5.74
C LEU A 34 2.38 -16.07 -4.44
N PRO A 35 1.50 -16.25 -3.44
CA PRO A 35 1.84 -16.98 -2.22
C PRO A 35 2.12 -18.45 -2.50
N GLU A 36 2.86 -19.14 -1.61
CA GLU A 36 3.17 -20.59 -1.72
C GLU A 36 1.91 -21.42 -1.92
N ALA A 37 0.84 -21.10 -1.21
CA ALA A 37 -0.45 -21.79 -1.33
C ALA A 37 -1.09 -21.75 -2.74
N ALA A 38 -0.61 -20.91 -3.64
CA ALA A 38 -1.08 -20.89 -5.04
C ALA A 38 -0.51 -22.04 -5.88
N GLU A 39 0.63 -22.61 -5.49
CA GLU A 39 1.20 -23.80 -6.10
C GLU A 39 0.55 -25.10 -5.58
N GLU A 40 0.08 -25.06 -4.33
CA GLU A 40 -0.56 -26.20 -3.67
C GLU A 40 -2.01 -26.41 -4.14
N ASP A 41 -2.75 -25.32 -4.36
CA ASP A 41 -4.15 -25.35 -4.78
C ASP A 41 -4.45 -24.29 -5.85
N HIS A 42 -4.47 -24.70 -7.09
CA HIS A 42 -4.78 -23.83 -8.25
C HIS A 42 -6.22 -23.30 -8.30
N ARG A 43 -7.14 -23.83 -7.47
CA ARG A 43 -8.54 -23.35 -7.37
C ARG A 43 -8.69 -22.26 -6.31
N ARG A 44 -7.75 -22.18 -5.38
CA ARG A 44 -7.78 -21.21 -4.29
C ARG A 44 -7.59 -19.79 -4.83
N ARG A 45 -8.36 -18.85 -4.25
CA ARG A 45 -8.24 -17.43 -4.56
C ARG A 45 -7.75 -16.66 -3.34
N PHE A 46 -7.00 -15.59 -3.59
CA PHE A 46 -6.25 -14.87 -2.58
C PHE A 46 -6.63 -13.39 -2.55
N PRO A 47 -6.61 -12.73 -1.38
CA PRO A 47 -6.63 -11.28 -1.28
C PRO A 47 -5.44 -10.67 -2.00
N VAL A 48 -5.54 -9.40 -2.37
CA VAL A 48 -4.52 -8.69 -3.11
C VAL A 48 -4.09 -7.44 -2.37
N LEU A 49 -2.77 -7.25 -2.22
CA LEU A 49 -2.15 -6.04 -1.71
C LEU A 49 -1.43 -5.31 -2.85
N TYR A 50 -1.94 -4.13 -3.22
CA TYR A 50 -1.33 -3.24 -4.20
C TYR A 50 -0.35 -2.30 -3.51
N CYS A 51 0.94 -2.42 -3.81
CA CYS A 51 2.03 -1.69 -3.17
C CYS A 51 2.53 -0.57 -4.08
N GLN A 52 2.57 0.64 -3.56
CA GLN A 52 3.19 1.79 -4.19
C GLN A 52 4.72 1.68 -4.10
N ASP A 53 5.44 2.35 -5.01
CA ASP A 53 6.90 2.20 -5.10
C ASP A 53 7.33 0.74 -5.24
N GLY A 54 6.64 -0.01 -6.10
CA GLY A 54 6.70 -1.45 -6.21
C GLY A 54 8.07 -2.03 -6.56
N GLN A 55 9.01 -1.22 -7.00
CA GLN A 55 10.41 -1.64 -7.18
C GLN A 55 11.14 -1.87 -5.86
N ASN A 56 10.65 -1.30 -4.74
CA ASN A 56 11.32 -1.33 -3.44
C ASN A 56 10.88 -2.49 -2.54
N ILE A 57 9.79 -3.19 -2.87
CA ILE A 57 9.16 -4.14 -1.93
C ILE A 57 9.76 -5.54 -1.97
N TRP A 58 10.67 -5.82 -2.91
CA TRP A 58 11.25 -7.13 -3.16
C TRP A 58 12.58 -7.33 -2.41
N ASP A 59 13.23 -8.45 -2.68
CA ASP A 59 14.46 -8.90 -2.05
C ASP A 59 15.75 -8.43 -2.78
N ASP A 60 15.74 -7.24 -3.33
CA ASP A 60 16.91 -6.62 -3.91
C ASP A 60 17.75 -5.92 -2.82
N PRO A 61 18.92 -6.48 -2.42
CA PRO A 61 19.76 -5.89 -1.38
C PRO A 61 20.42 -4.57 -1.82
N HIS A 62 20.45 -4.28 -3.12
CA HIS A 62 21.11 -3.13 -3.71
C HIS A 62 20.16 -1.97 -4.06
N CYS A 63 18.86 -2.17 -3.90
CA CYS A 63 17.91 -1.10 -4.19
C CYS A 63 17.92 0.00 -3.11
N CYS A 64 17.19 1.06 -3.36
CA CYS A 64 16.87 2.07 -2.35
C CYS A 64 18.09 2.73 -1.72
N TYR A 65 19.02 3.16 -2.54
CA TYR A 65 20.24 3.86 -2.10
C TYR A 65 21.09 3.06 -1.09
N GLY A 66 21.08 1.73 -1.21
CA GLY A 66 21.84 0.84 -0.32
C GLY A 66 21.13 0.42 0.97
N HIS A 67 19.87 0.82 1.17
CA HIS A 67 19.08 0.34 2.31
C HIS A 67 18.49 -1.07 2.08
N GLY A 68 18.54 -1.58 0.85
CA GLY A 68 17.93 -2.82 0.42
C GLY A 68 16.41 -2.72 0.30
N GLY A 69 15.80 -3.74 -0.34
CA GLY A 69 14.35 -3.84 -0.47
C GLY A 69 13.65 -4.17 0.84
N TRP A 70 12.31 -4.22 0.79
CA TRP A 70 11.50 -4.52 1.96
C TRP A 70 11.37 -6.02 2.23
N PHE A 71 11.75 -6.88 1.29
CA PHE A 71 11.58 -8.34 1.40
C PHE A 71 10.13 -8.74 1.72
N LEU A 72 9.16 -7.99 1.22
CA LEU A 72 7.76 -8.11 1.61
C LEU A 72 7.17 -9.48 1.25
N ASN A 73 7.63 -10.10 0.14
CA ASN A 73 7.29 -11.44 -0.26
C ASN A 73 7.73 -12.48 0.78
N GLN A 74 8.97 -12.39 1.27
CA GLN A 74 9.50 -13.29 2.30
C GLN A 74 8.78 -13.10 3.64
N ILE A 75 8.50 -11.86 4.03
CA ILE A 75 7.75 -11.54 5.25
C ILE A 75 6.34 -12.12 5.15
N ALA A 76 5.64 -11.95 4.02
CA ALA A 76 4.30 -12.48 3.81
C ALA A 76 4.25 -14.02 3.87
N ASP A 77 5.20 -14.70 3.22
CA ASP A 77 5.30 -16.16 3.27
C ASP A 77 5.59 -16.67 4.68
N GLN A 78 6.51 -16.02 5.40
CA GLN A 78 6.82 -16.37 6.79
C GLN A 78 5.58 -16.23 7.69
N LEU A 79 4.88 -15.08 7.65
CA LEU A 79 3.69 -14.85 8.46
C LEU A 79 2.56 -15.84 8.12
N THR A 80 2.46 -16.24 6.85
CA THR A 80 1.48 -17.25 6.42
C THR A 80 1.83 -18.63 6.98
N ARG A 81 3.10 -19.05 6.90
CA ARG A 81 3.57 -20.32 7.49
C ARG A 81 3.41 -20.37 9.01
N GLU A 82 3.56 -19.23 9.67
CA GLU A 82 3.34 -19.08 11.11
C GLU A 82 1.84 -18.98 11.50
N GLY A 83 0.91 -19.01 10.53
CA GLY A 83 -0.53 -18.89 10.77
C GLY A 83 -0.98 -17.50 11.24
N LYS A 84 -0.11 -16.47 11.15
CA LYS A 84 -0.41 -15.11 11.61
C LYS A 84 -1.25 -14.30 10.64
N MET A 85 -1.28 -14.68 9.36
CA MET A 85 -2.13 -14.06 8.35
C MET A 85 -2.55 -15.06 7.26
N GLU A 86 -3.61 -14.73 6.53
CA GLU A 86 -3.97 -15.48 5.32
C GLU A 86 -2.96 -15.20 4.19
N PRO A 87 -2.70 -16.18 3.29
CA PRO A 87 -1.85 -15.96 2.12
C PRO A 87 -2.44 -14.93 1.19
N ILE A 88 -1.59 -14.04 0.65
CA ILE A 88 -1.99 -12.92 -0.20
C ILE A 88 -1.16 -12.84 -1.48
N ILE A 89 -1.72 -12.26 -2.52
CA ILE A 89 -0.99 -11.84 -3.72
C ILE A 89 -0.43 -10.43 -3.47
N LEU A 90 0.86 -10.23 -3.76
CA LEU A 90 1.49 -8.91 -3.75
C LEU A 90 1.56 -8.36 -5.18
N VAL A 91 1.16 -7.11 -5.36
CA VAL A 91 1.25 -6.41 -6.65
C VAL A 91 2.06 -5.13 -6.46
N GLY A 92 3.29 -5.13 -6.94
CA GLY A 92 4.18 -3.97 -6.88
C GLY A 92 4.03 -3.07 -8.10
N ILE A 93 3.66 -1.82 -7.90
CA ILE A 93 3.53 -0.81 -8.94
C ILE A 93 4.71 0.16 -8.82
N PRO A 94 5.73 0.06 -9.69
CA PRO A 94 6.89 0.96 -9.65
C PRO A 94 6.49 2.42 -9.82
N ASN A 95 7.23 3.30 -9.17
CA ASN A 95 7.14 4.72 -9.46
C ASN A 95 7.89 5.05 -10.75
N THR A 96 7.72 6.28 -11.22
CA THR A 96 8.41 6.86 -12.37
C THR A 96 9.04 8.21 -11.97
N HIS A 97 9.73 8.85 -12.89
CA HIS A 97 10.20 10.22 -12.70
C HIS A 97 9.06 11.21 -12.35
N ALA A 98 7.81 10.85 -12.66
CA ALA A 98 6.62 11.63 -12.33
C ALA A 98 6.06 11.33 -10.91
N ARG A 99 6.77 10.54 -10.08
CA ARG A 99 6.31 10.06 -8.76
C ARG A 99 5.64 11.15 -7.91
N TYR A 100 6.27 12.32 -7.81
CA TYR A 100 5.71 13.42 -7.04
C TYR A 100 4.33 13.85 -7.57
N ARG A 101 4.17 13.98 -8.87
CA ARG A 101 2.89 14.36 -9.50
C ARG A 101 1.82 13.28 -9.40
N GLU A 102 2.24 12.00 -9.44
CA GLU A 102 1.34 10.85 -9.36
C GLU A 102 0.88 10.57 -7.92
N TYR A 103 1.72 10.89 -6.91
CA TYR A 103 1.47 10.52 -5.52
C TYR A 103 1.02 11.70 -4.64
N THR A 104 0.99 12.91 -5.18
CA THR A 104 0.45 14.08 -4.47
C THR A 104 -0.87 14.52 -5.08
N PRO A 105 -1.96 14.47 -4.36
CA PRO A 105 -3.26 14.99 -4.78
C PRO A 105 -3.25 16.54 -4.73
N VAL A 106 -2.59 17.18 -5.71
CA VAL A 106 -2.15 18.58 -5.65
C VAL A 106 -3.26 19.59 -5.92
N LYS A 107 -4.35 19.18 -6.58
CA LYS A 107 -5.42 20.12 -6.95
C LYS A 107 -6.49 20.25 -5.88
N SER A 108 -6.83 19.18 -5.28
CA SER A 108 -7.74 19.04 -4.16
C SER A 108 -7.66 17.58 -3.72
N TYR A 109 -7.68 17.31 -2.44
CA TYR A 109 -7.88 15.94 -1.97
C TYR A 109 -9.23 15.35 -2.43
N ASP A 110 -10.10 16.17 -3.03
CA ASP A 110 -11.44 15.78 -3.48
C ASP A 110 -11.56 15.48 -4.98
N ASP A 111 -10.57 15.79 -5.79
CA ASP A 111 -10.61 15.58 -7.24
C ASP A 111 -9.97 14.24 -7.65
N ILE A 112 -10.68 13.13 -7.36
CA ILE A 112 -10.22 11.80 -7.73
C ILE A 112 -10.37 11.52 -9.23
N LEU A 113 -11.39 12.08 -9.88
CA LEU A 113 -11.64 11.85 -11.31
C LEU A 113 -10.56 12.47 -12.17
N SER A 114 -9.89 13.50 -11.65
CA SER A 114 -8.73 14.13 -12.29
C SER A 114 -7.39 13.52 -11.87
N HIS A 115 -7.39 12.47 -11.01
CA HIS A 115 -6.15 11.81 -10.61
C HIS A 115 -5.88 10.57 -11.48
N PRO A 116 -5.16 10.70 -12.59
CA PRO A 116 -5.01 9.64 -13.58
C PRO A 116 -4.34 8.38 -13.03
N TYR A 117 -3.49 8.52 -12.00
CA TYR A 117 -2.82 7.38 -11.38
C TYR A 117 -3.79 6.44 -10.66
N ALA A 118 -4.76 6.97 -9.93
CA ALA A 118 -5.77 6.15 -9.25
C ALA A 118 -6.64 5.38 -10.26
N ASN A 119 -7.06 6.05 -11.34
CA ASN A 119 -7.80 5.44 -12.43
C ASN A 119 -6.97 4.36 -13.15
N TYR A 120 -5.69 4.63 -13.40
CA TYR A 120 -4.77 3.64 -13.96
C TYR A 120 -4.68 2.38 -13.07
N LEU A 121 -4.51 2.55 -11.76
CA LEU A 121 -4.44 1.44 -10.84
C LEU A 121 -5.72 0.59 -10.87
N VAL A 122 -6.90 1.21 -10.84
CA VAL A 122 -8.17 0.48 -10.77
C VAL A 122 -8.59 -0.07 -12.13
N ASP A 123 -8.61 0.78 -13.14
CA ASP A 123 -9.21 0.43 -14.44
C ASP A 123 -8.26 -0.35 -15.36
N VAL A 124 -6.97 -0.26 -15.13
CA VAL A 124 -5.99 -0.95 -15.97
C VAL A 124 -5.30 -2.06 -15.18
N VAL A 125 -4.55 -1.72 -14.12
CA VAL A 125 -3.73 -2.68 -13.38
C VAL A 125 -4.60 -3.71 -12.68
N LYS A 126 -5.53 -3.28 -11.82
CA LYS A 126 -6.39 -4.19 -11.05
C LYS A 126 -7.21 -5.08 -11.98
N ARG A 127 -7.82 -4.53 -13.02
CA ARG A 127 -8.58 -5.33 -13.99
C ARG A 127 -7.74 -6.37 -14.72
N HIS A 128 -6.48 -6.06 -15.02
CA HIS A 128 -5.56 -7.02 -15.64
C HIS A 128 -5.18 -8.13 -14.66
N VAL A 129 -4.80 -7.76 -13.43
CA VAL A 129 -4.46 -8.70 -12.34
C VAL A 129 -5.62 -9.62 -12.04
N ASP A 130 -6.83 -9.10 -11.90
CA ASP A 130 -8.04 -9.89 -11.61
C ASP A 130 -8.46 -10.86 -12.73
N ARG A 131 -8.04 -10.61 -13.95
CA ARG A 131 -8.27 -11.53 -15.08
C ARG A 131 -7.21 -12.61 -15.20
N ARG A 132 -5.97 -12.30 -14.81
CA ARG A 132 -4.80 -13.14 -15.05
C ARG A 132 -4.46 -14.04 -13.86
N PHE A 133 -4.74 -13.61 -12.64
CA PHE A 133 -4.31 -14.26 -11.40
C PHE A 133 -5.50 -14.68 -10.53
N PRO A 134 -5.32 -15.65 -9.61
CA PRO A 134 -6.38 -16.19 -8.77
C PRO A 134 -6.75 -15.24 -7.62
N THR A 135 -7.28 -14.07 -7.94
CA THR A 135 -7.64 -13.03 -6.98
C THR A 135 -9.05 -13.23 -6.39
N LYS A 136 -9.23 -12.85 -5.12
CA LYS A 136 -10.52 -12.45 -4.57
C LYS A 136 -10.76 -10.99 -4.97
N LYS A 137 -11.75 -10.74 -5.86
CA LYS A 137 -11.87 -9.46 -6.59
C LYS A 137 -12.58 -8.35 -5.83
N ASP A 138 -13.31 -8.72 -4.80
CA ASP A 138 -14.15 -7.80 -4.03
C ASP A 138 -13.34 -6.87 -3.12
N ARG A 139 -13.99 -5.79 -2.67
CA ARG A 139 -13.34 -4.77 -1.84
C ARG A 139 -12.75 -5.29 -0.52
N LYS A 140 -13.38 -6.31 0.11
CA LYS A 140 -12.93 -6.86 1.40
C LYS A 140 -11.56 -7.53 1.29
N HIS A 141 -11.21 -7.96 0.08
CA HIS A 141 -9.98 -8.66 -0.21
C HIS A 141 -8.98 -7.83 -1.04
N THR A 142 -9.25 -6.51 -1.18
CA THR A 142 -8.39 -5.60 -1.94
C THR A 142 -7.82 -4.52 -1.01
N ALA A 143 -6.50 -4.44 -0.95
CA ALA A 143 -5.77 -3.56 -0.05
C ALA A 143 -4.74 -2.71 -0.79
N LEU A 144 -4.36 -1.59 -0.17
CA LEU A 144 -3.29 -0.69 -0.61
C LEU A 144 -2.17 -0.62 0.44
N MET A 145 -0.95 -0.40 0.00
CA MET A 145 0.20 -0.15 0.88
C MET A 145 1.21 0.79 0.22
N GLY A 146 1.88 1.59 1.01
CA GLY A 146 3.02 2.39 0.56
C GLY A 146 3.69 3.12 1.71
N SER A 147 4.86 3.71 1.43
CA SER A 147 5.58 4.57 2.36
C SER A 147 5.68 5.99 1.86
N SER A 148 5.86 6.94 2.77
CA SER A 148 6.10 8.35 2.42
C SER A 148 4.97 8.90 1.52
N LEU A 149 5.30 9.43 0.33
CA LEU A 149 4.30 9.84 -0.68
C LEU A 149 3.46 8.65 -1.16
N GLY A 150 4.05 7.44 -1.27
CA GLY A 150 3.32 6.21 -1.60
C GLY A 150 2.27 5.85 -0.55
N GLY A 151 2.58 6.07 0.74
CA GLY A 151 1.63 5.92 1.83
C GLY A 151 0.51 6.97 1.78
N LEU A 152 0.86 8.22 1.49
CA LEU A 152 -0.10 9.31 1.34
C LEU A 152 -1.12 9.02 0.24
N VAL A 153 -0.66 8.65 -0.96
CA VAL A 153 -1.56 8.35 -2.09
C VAL A 153 -2.38 7.09 -1.85
N ALA A 154 -1.80 6.06 -1.22
CA ALA A 154 -2.54 4.84 -0.88
C ALA A 154 -3.70 5.14 0.07
N LEU A 155 -3.43 5.90 1.14
CA LEU A 155 -4.45 6.28 2.11
C LEU A 155 -5.52 7.17 1.49
N TRP A 156 -5.14 8.13 0.64
CA TRP A 156 -6.07 8.97 -0.08
C TRP A 156 -6.96 8.16 -1.04
N MET A 157 -6.39 7.23 -1.82
CA MET A 157 -7.15 6.36 -2.72
C MET A 157 -8.15 5.46 -1.96
N ALA A 158 -7.74 4.91 -0.81
CA ALA A 158 -8.64 4.09 0.00
C ALA A 158 -9.89 4.85 0.44
N HIS A 159 -9.75 6.12 0.80
CA HIS A 159 -10.88 6.98 1.14
C HIS A 159 -11.76 7.37 -0.04
N LYS A 160 -11.17 7.50 -1.22
CA LYS A 160 -11.87 7.98 -2.42
C LYS A 160 -12.55 6.88 -3.21
N LEU A 161 -12.05 5.64 -3.05
CA LEU A 161 -12.52 4.46 -3.77
C LEU A 161 -12.97 3.37 -2.78
N PRO A 162 -13.89 3.69 -1.85
CA PRO A 162 -14.33 2.74 -0.81
C PRO A 162 -15.05 1.53 -1.40
N GLU A 163 -15.55 1.62 -2.63
CA GLU A 163 -16.13 0.50 -3.36
C GLU A 163 -15.08 -0.51 -3.86
N THR A 164 -13.81 -0.10 -3.93
CA THR A 164 -12.71 -0.92 -4.43
C THR A 164 -11.79 -1.41 -3.31
N PHE A 165 -11.51 -0.57 -2.32
CA PHE A 165 -10.56 -0.85 -1.26
C PHE A 165 -11.22 -0.81 0.12
N SER A 166 -10.90 -1.78 0.97
CA SER A 166 -11.35 -1.80 2.37
C SER A 166 -10.20 -1.82 3.38
N LYS A 167 -8.97 -1.86 2.91
CA LYS A 167 -7.78 -1.98 3.75
C LYS A 167 -6.65 -1.12 3.20
N VAL A 168 -5.91 -0.45 4.09
CA VAL A 168 -4.75 0.34 3.68
C VAL A 168 -3.68 0.39 4.76
N ALA A 169 -2.42 0.30 4.35
CA ALA A 169 -1.26 0.55 5.20
C ALA A 169 -0.47 1.76 4.66
N CYS A 170 -0.25 2.73 5.54
CA CYS A 170 0.53 3.92 5.26
C CYS A 170 1.72 4.00 6.22
N LEU A 171 2.91 3.67 5.72
CA LEU A 171 4.14 3.71 6.48
C LEU A 171 4.80 5.08 6.32
N SER A 172 5.08 5.76 7.41
CA SER A 172 5.71 7.10 7.41
C SER A 172 5.08 8.06 6.40
N GLY A 173 3.76 8.18 6.40
CA GLY A 173 3.02 8.98 5.40
C GLY A 173 3.52 10.41 5.29
N ALA A 174 3.67 10.92 4.06
CA ALA A 174 4.12 12.28 3.78
C ALA A 174 3.05 13.35 4.10
N PHE A 175 2.55 13.34 5.33
CA PHE A 175 1.42 14.19 5.77
C PHE A 175 1.75 15.69 5.89
N GLN A 176 3.01 16.09 5.75
CA GLN A 176 3.44 17.48 5.60
C GLN A 176 3.03 18.08 4.25
N VAL A 177 2.73 17.24 3.25
CA VAL A 177 2.23 17.70 1.95
C VAL A 177 0.86 18.34 2.13
N ARG A 178 0.68 19.52 1.55
CA ARG A 178 -0.57 20.27 1.59
C ARG A 178 -1.12 20.44 0.19
N ASP A 179 -2.44 20.54 0.08
CA ASP A 179 -3.09 20.86 -1.18
C ASP A 179 -2.89 22.34 -1.58
N ARG A 180 -3.43 22.75 -2.72
CA ARG A 180 -3.36 24.16 -3.18
C ARG A 180 -4.05 25.15 -2.25
N GLN A 181 -5.03 24.69 -1.48
CA GLN A 181 -5.75 25.48 -0.47
C GLN A 181 -5.04 25.44 0.89
N LYS A 182 -3.82 24.88 0.94
CA LYS A 182 -3.02 24.64 2.14
C LYS A 182 -3.67 23.70 3.16
N LYS A 183 -4.71 22.96 2.79
CA LYS A 183 -5.29 21.92 3.64
C LYS A 183 -4.30 20.79 3.87
N SER A 184 -4.24 20.34 5.10
CA SER A 184 -3.46 19.19 5.54
C SER A 184 -4.27 17.89 5.41
N PHE A 185 -3.60 16.75 5.47
CA PHE A 185 -4.28 15.45 5.51
C PHE A 185 -5.10 15.26 6.80
N VAL A 186 -4.73 15.94 7.88
CA VAL A 186 -5.53 15.99 9.14
C VAL A 186 -6.90 16.59 8.88
N GLU A 187 -6.96 17.72 8.16
CA GLU A 187 -8.22 18.37 7.79
C GLU A 187 -9.03 17.49 6.84
N PHE A 188 -8.37 16.86 5.87
CA PHE A 188 -9.01 15.90 4.98
C PHE A 188 -9.73 14.78 5.75
N VAL A 189 -9.10 14.20 6.79
CA VAL A 189 -9.72 13.15 7.62
C VAL A 189 -10.88 13.71 8.45
N ARG A 190 -10.70 14.89 9.06
CA ARG A 190 -11.74 15.52 9.91
C ARG A 190 -13.01 15.86 9.16
N GLU A 191 -12.93 16.12 7.86
CA GLU A 191 -14.08 16.43 7.02
C GLU A 191 -14.85 15.17 6.58
N ARG A 192 -14.34 13.95 6.88
CA ARG A 192 -14.95 12.69 6.40
C ARG A 192 -15.78 12.01 7.48
N GLN A 193 -16.80 11.32 7.02
CA GLN A 193 -17.51 10.34 7.84
C GLN A 193 -16.72 9.05 7.91
N GLN A 194 -16.91 8.31 9.00
CA GLN A 194 -16.35 6.98 9.14
C GLN A 194 -16.81 6.09 7.98
N GLN A 195 -15.87 5.33 7.44
CA GLN A 195 -16.09 4.36 6.38
C GLN A 195 -15.70 2.97 6.91
N ASP A 196 -16.26 1.92 6.34
CA ASP A 196 -15.81 0.54 6.59
C ASP A 196 -14.43 0.31 5.94
N LEU A 197 -13.41 0.86 6.57
CA LEU A 197 -12.03 0.88 6.10
C LEU A 197 -11.08 0.56 7.25
N ARG A 198 -10.22 -0.44 7.06
CA ARG A 198 -9.17 -0.81 8.00
C ARG A 198 -7.87 -0.10 7.64
N ILE A 199 -7.33 0.67 8.58
CA ILE A 199 -6.23 1.60 8.36
C ILE A 199 -5.08 1.27 9.30
N TYR A 200 -3.92 0.94 8.75
CA TYR A 200 -2.66 0.89 9.49
C TYR A 200 -1.83 2.13 9.21
N LEU A 201 -1.35 2.76 10.26
CA LEU A 201 -0.45 3.90 10.20
C LEU A 201 0.79 3.61 11.02
N ASP A 202 1.95 4.01 10.55
CA ASP A 202 3.15 4.03 11.39
C ASP A 202 4.08 5.20 11.06
N CYS A 203 5.07 5.39 11.90
CA CYS A 203 6.24 6.24 11.63
C CYS A 203 7.38 5.89 12.57
N GLY A 204 8.59 6.30 12.21
CA GLY A 204 9.72 6.36 13.13
C GLY A 204 9.73 7.66 13.93
N THR A 205 10.52 7.70 15.00
CA THR A 205 10.65 8.91 15.83
C THR A 205 11.80 9.82 15.42
N ILE A 206 12.72 9.34 14.57
CA ILE A 206 13.88 10.09 14.11
C ILE A 206 13.63 10.64 12.70
N ARG A 207 13.36 11.94 12.59
CA ARG A 207 13.19 12.67 11.32
C ARG A 207 12.13 12.03 10.39
N ASP A 208 11.11 11.40 10.97
CA ASP A 208 10.10 10.63 10.23
C ASP A 208 8.66 11.14 10.40
N GLY A 209 8.51 12.42 10.73
CA GLY A 209 7.19 13.07 10.74
C GLY A 209 6.21 12.58 11.82
N HIS A 210 6.72 12.00 12.93
CA HIS A 210 5.89 11.39 13.97
C HIS A 210 4.78 12.30 14.53
N ARG A 211 5.02 13.61 14.66
CA ARG A 211 4.00 14.55 15.13
C ARG A 211 2.79 14.62 14.21
N THR A 212 3.04 14.72 12.90
CA THR A 212 1.96 14.78 11.89
C THR A 212 1.25 13.44 11.76
N SER A 213 1.97 12.33 11.84
CA SER A 213 1.39 10.99 11.80
C SER A 213 0.45 10.75 12.99
N ARG A 214 0.86 11.17 14.20
CA ARG A 214 0.02 11.12 15.39
C ARG A 214 -1.23 11.99 15.25
N GLN A 215 -1.10 13.21 14.72
CA GLN A 215 -2.26 14.09 14.47
C GLN A 215 -3.26 13.48 13.47
N VAL A 216 -2.79 12.76 12.45
CA VAL A 216 -3.66 12.04 11.50
C VAL A 216 -4.38 10.89 12.22
N HIS A 217 -3.68 10.12 13.05
CA HIS A 217 -4.29 9.08 13.86
C HIS A 217 -5.36 9.63 14.81
N GLU A 218 -5.05 10.68 15.58
CA GLU A 218 -5.99 11.35 16.45
C GLU A 218 -7.22 11.91 15.70
N ALA A 219 -7.03 12.37 14.45
CA ALA A 219 -8.12 12.80 13.61
C ALA A 219 -9.06 11.63 13.27
N TYR A 220 -8.56 10.44 12.98
CA TYR A 220 -9.38 9.24 12.78
C TYR A 220 -10.18 8.91 14.03
N LEU A 221 -9.54 8.84 15.19
CA LEU A 221 -10.24 8.56 16.46
C LEU A 221 -11.34 9.58 16.75
N SER A 222 -11.08 10.88 16.49
CA SER A 222 -12.06 11.94 16.69
C SER A 222 -13.29 11.85 15.76
N ARG A 223 -13.19 11.04 14.69
CA ARG A 223 -14.26 10.79 13.72
C ARG A 223 -14.93 9.45 13.90
N GLY A 224 -14.64 8.73 14.99
CA GLY A 224 -15.32 7.51 15.39
C GLY A 224 -14.65 6.20 14.95
N TRP A 225 -13.46 6.25 14.30
CA TRP A 225 -12.71 5.02 14.05
C TRP A 225 -12.23 4.40 15.36
N CYS A 226 -12.43 3.07 15.51
CA CYS A 226 -12.02 2.34 16.68
C CYS A 226 -10.53 1.99 16.65
N GLU A 227 -9.80 2.34 17.73
CA GLU A 227 -8.42 1.93 17.92
C GLU A 227 -8.29 0.40 17.88
N ARG A 228 -7.29 -0.12 17.16
CA ARG A 228 -7.03 -1.54 16.92
C ARG A 228 -8.14 -2.33 16.20
N GLY A 229 -9.35 -1.78 16.09
CA GLY A 229 -10.44 -2.33 15.28
C GLY A 229 -10.34 -1.86 13.82
N ASP A 230 -10.54 -0.58 13.62
CA ASP A 230 -10.57 0.09 12.32
C ASP A 230 -9.25 0.75 11.98
N VAL A 231 -8.60 1.38 12.97
CA VAL A 231 -7.32 2.08 12.82
C VAL A 231 -6.31 1.57 13.83
N MET A 232 -5.07 1.36 13.38
CA MET A 232 -3.92 1.05 14.22
C MET A 232 -2.80 2.03 13.92
N TYR A 233 -2.19 2.58 14.97
CA TYR A 233 -1.01 3.43 14.85
C TYR A 233 0.16 2.84 15.62
N PHE A 234 1.32 2.75 14.97
CA PHE A 234 2.55 2.29 15.57
C PHE A 234 3.66 3.34 15.44
N GLU A 235 4.28 3.70 16.55
CA GLU A 235 5.42 4.61 16.61
C GLU A 235 6.70 3.84 16.92
N ASP A 236 7.58 3.74 15.92
CA ASP A 236 8.84 3.03 16.00
C ASP A 236 9.91 3.90 16.67
N LYS A 237 10.20 3.61 17.93
CA LYS A 237 11.22 4.35 18.70
C LYS A 237 12.62 4.12 18.12
N GLY A 238 13.26 5.18 17.67
CA GLY A 238 14.57 5.12 17.02
C GLY A 238 14.49 4.82 15.52
N GLY A 239 13.31 4.51 15.00
CA GLY A 239 13.11 4.31 13.55
C GLY A 239 13.26 5.61 12.75
N GLU A 240 13.73 5.48 11.53
CA GLU A 240 14.00 6.54 10.56
C GLU A 240 13.13 6.43 9.32
N HIS A 241 13.16 7.46 8.47
CA HIS A 241 12.45 7.52 7.18
C HIS A 241 13.24 6.82 6.07
N ASN A 242 13.35 5.49 6.12
CA ASN A 242 14.05 4.71 5.09
C ASN A 242 13.50 3.27 4.97
N GLU A 243 13.89 2.59 3.90
CA GLU A 243 13.43 1.27 3.53
C GLU A 243 13.80 0.19 4.55
N ARG A 244 14.96 0.29 5.19
CA ARG A 244 15.35 -0.64 6.25
C ARG A 244 14.35 -0.61 7.40
N CYS A 245 14.03 0.58 7.90
CA CYS A 245 13.08 0.74 9.00
C CYS A 245 11.66 0.32 8.58
N TRP A 246 11.23 0.62 7.36
CA TRP A 246 9.93 0.15 6.85
C TRP A 246 9.88 -1.38 6.74
N ARG A 247 10.92 -2.03 6.26
CA ARG A 247 11.04 -3.49 6.23
C ARG A 247 10.89 -4.11 7.62
N GLU A 248 11.60 -3.58 8.61
CA GLU A 248 11.62 -4.10 9.98
C GLU A 248 10.24 -4.07 10.66
N ARG A 249 9.32 -3.18 10.21
CA ARG A 249 7.99 -3.02 10.78
C ARG A 249 6.82 -3.39 9.85
N ALA A 250 7.08 -3.68 8.57
CA ALA A 250 6.04 -4.02 7.59
C ALA A 250 5.17 -5.21 7.98
N TRP A 251 5.72 -6.17 8.75
CA TRP A 251 4.97 -7.32 9.24
C TRP A 251 3.75 -6.92 10.08
N ARG A 252 3.83 -5.83 10.84
CA ARG A 252 2.71 -5.32 11.66
C ARG A 252 1.54 -4.91 10.78
N ALA A 253 1.82 -4.21 9.68
CA ALA A 253 0.83 -3.81 8.71
C ALA A 253 0.15 -5.04 8.08
N LEU A 254 0.93 -6.05 7.68
CA LEU A 254 0.40 -7.28 7.08
C LEU A 254 -0.50 -8.04 8.05
N VAL A 255 -0.07 -8.23 9.30
CA VAL A 255 -0.87 -8.90 10.33
C VAL A 255 -2.15 -8.12 10.63
N PHE A 256 -2.08 -6.80 10.77
CA PHE A 256 -3.27 -5.99 11.02
C PHE A 256 -4.28 -6.05 9.87
N LEU A 257 -3.82 -6.04 8.61
CA LEU A 257 -4.70 -6.06 7.44
C LEU A 257 -5.25 -7.46 7.10
N PHE A 258 -4.46 -8.52 7.31
CA PHE A 258 -4.76 -9.87 6.80
C PHE A 258 -4.73 -10.96 7.87
N GLY A 259 -4.36 -10.64 9.12
CA GLY A 259 -4.40 -11.56 10.25
C GLY A 259 -5.82 -11.85 10.72
N GLY A 260 -6.00 -12.98 11.37
CA GLY A 260 -7.21 -13.31 12.12
C GLY A 260 -7.42 -12.36 13.32
N ARG A 261 -8.57 -12.46 13.97
CA ARG A 261 -8.89 -11.58 15.11
C ARG A 261 -7.87 -11.72 16.26
N GLU A 262 -7.50 -12.94 16.57
CA GLU A 262 -6.52 -13.26 17.63
C GLU A 262 -5.10 -12.79 17.33
N ALA A 263 -4.69 -12.77 16.06
CA ALA A 263 -3.35 -12.32 15.67
C ALA A 263 -3.17 -10.78 15.68
N ARG A 264 -4.28 -10.03 15.88
CA ARG A 264 -4.30 -8.56 15.86
C ARG A 264 -4.30 -7.94 17.26
N GLU A 265 -4.60 -8.73 18.28
CA GLU A 265 -4.54 -8.35 19.69
C GLU A 265 -3.10 -8.45 20.23
#